data_83e9616191dafc3d8afad1b20d442fb8
#
_entry.id   83e9616191dafc3d8afad1b20d442fb8
#
_cell.length_a   1.000
_cell.length_b   1.000
_cell.length_c   1.000
_cell.angle_alpha   90.00
_cell.angle_beta   90.00
_cell.angle_gamma   90.00
#
_symmetry.space_group_name_H-M   'P 1'
#
loop_
_entity.id
_entity.type
_entity.pdbx_description
1 polymer ?
#
loop_
_entity_poly.entity_id
_entity_poly.type
_entity_poly.pdbx_seq_one_letter_code
_entity_poly.pdbx_strand_id
1 'polypeptide(L)'
;MYDNIIFDLYGTLIDIHTDEEDIAVWKHMCEFYAQHGVKYNPAGLRSRYKRQIRRAEQAMAKKRFKFPEIQILEVFEQLTLKKDQTPSDCAELTVAAAQEFRKASTGYIRLYDGVTDMLEQLKQAGKKLYVLSNAQRVFTFPEVQSLGIEGYFKDISLSSDFGAMKPDAAFYQQLLDRNHINPNRSIMVGNDAVCDVLAAKQVGLHTCYVHSNISPVDDADRDIKADIIMDEVNVPEMCRLILEDADR
;
A
#
# COMPACT_ATOMS: atom_id res chain seq x y z
N MET A 1 -10.18 24.87 -4.87
CA MET A 1 -10.91 24.05 -3.83
C MET A 1 -10.93 22.59 -4.23
N TYR A 2 -10.37 21.67 -3.39
CA TYR A 2 -10.39 20.23 -3.63
C TYR A 2 -11.71 19.63 -3.15
N ASP A 3 -12.34 18.80 -4.00
CA ASP A 3 -13.51 17.99 -3.63
C ASP A 3 -13.11 16.60 -3.16
N ASN A 4 -12.01 16.09 -3.73
CA ASN A 4 -11.55 14.73 -3.51
C ASN A 4 -10.11 14.74 -2.99
N ILE A 5 -9.87 14.00 -1.93
CA ILE A 5 -8.56 13.81 -1.33
C ILE A 5 -8.19 12.34 -1.49
N ILE A 6 -7.08 12.08 -2.16
CA ILE A 6 -6.55 10.73 -2.42
C ILE A 6 -5.31 10.57 -1.56
N PHE A 7 -5.29 9.59 -0.68
CA PHE A 7 -4.15 9.31 0.20
C PHE A 7 -3.40 8.05 -0.22
N ASP A 8 -2.08 8.10 -0.16
CA ASP A 8 -1.31 6.91 0.11
C ASP A 8 -1.51 6.47 1.56
N LEU A 9 -1.09 5.25 1.91
CA LEU A 9 -1.28 4.69 3.26
C LEU A 9 0.01 4.74 4.09
N TYR A 10 0.98 3.91 3.73
CA TYR A 10 2.19 3.69 4.53
C TYR A 10 3.18 4.85 4.37
N GLY A 11 3.57 5.45 5.48
CA GLY A 11 4.37 6.68 5.49
C GLY A 11 3.57 7.96 5.28
N THR A 12 2.24 7.85 5.11
CA THR A 12 1.34 9.00 4.92
C THR A 12 0.27 9.07 6.01
N LEU A 13 -0.53 8.01 6.16
CA LEU A 13 -1.54 7.86 7.22
C LEU A 13 -1.11 6.84 8.27
N ILE A 14 -0.32 5.85 7.87
CA ILE A 14 0.10 4.71 8.68
C ILE A 14 1.62 4.73 8.86
N ASP A 15 2.06 4.78 10.12
CA ASP A 15 3.43 4.52 10.53
C ASP A 15 3.61 3.02 10.74
N ILE A 16 4.55 2.43 10.00
CA ILE A 16 4.79 0.98 10.03
C ILE A 16 6.27 0.66 9.98
N HIS A 17 6.63 -0.41 10.67
CA HIS A 17 7.95 -1.03 10.52
C HIS A 17 7.80 -2.53 10.28
N THR A 18 8.38 -3.03 9.20
CA THR A 18 8.41 -4.45 8.86
C THR A 18 9.84 -4.90 8.59
N ASP A 19 10.17 -6.13 9.02
CA ASP A 19 11.44 -6.79 8.69
C ASP A 19 11.18 -8.23 8.23
N GLU A 20 11.09 -8.40 6.91
CA GLU A 20 10.96 -9.72 6.27
C GLU A 20 12.31 -10.50 6.21
N GLU A 21 13.41 -9.82 6.52
CA GLU A 21 14.74 -10.42 6.51
C GLU A 21 15.11 -11.09 7.83
N ASP A 22 14.39 -10.76 8.94
CA ASP A 22 14.63 -11.38 10.24
C ASP A 22 14.44 -12.89 10.19
N ILE A 23 15.45 -13.63 10.65
CA ILE A 23 15.40 -15.09 10.71
C ILE A 23 14.30 -15.61 11.64
N ALA A 24 13.87 -14.82 12.63
CA ALA A 24 12.78 -15.17 13.53
C ALA A 24 11.46 -15.34 12.78
N VAL A 25 11.18 -14.49 11.80
CA VAL A 25 10.00 -14.59 10.91
C VAL A 25 9.98 -15.96 10.23
N TRP A 26 11.10 -16.37 9.65
CA TRP A 26 11.20 -17.63 8.91
C TRP A 26 11.15 -18.87 9.81
N LYS A 27 11.65 -18.77 11.06
CA LYS A 27 11.46 -19.83 12.07
C LYS A 27 9.98 -19.96 12.42
N HIS A 28 9.32 -18.86 12.73
CA HIS A 28 7.89 -18.82 13.03
C HIS A 28 7.05 -19.42 11.88
N MET A 29 7.33 -19.00 10.65
CA MET A 29 6.63 -19.54 9.47
C MET A 29 6.87 -21.04 9.26
N CYS A 30 8.05 -21.57 9.60
CA CYS A 30 8.28 -23.02 9.56
C CYS A 30 7.41 -23.76 10.57
N GLU A 31 7.24 -23.22 11.78
CA GLU A 31 6.36 -23.78 12.82
C GLU A 31 4.90 -23.73 12.36
N PHE A 32 4.45 -22.59 11.81
CA PHE A 32 3.12 -22.46 11.22
C PHE A 32 2.86 -23.51 10.13
N TYR A 33 3.74 -23.64 9.15
CA TYR A 33 3.59 -24.64 8.09
C TYR A 33 3.63 -26.09 8.61
N ALA A 34 4.46 -26.38 9.64
CA ALA A 34 4.55 -27.71 10.23
C ALA A 34 3.23 -28.15 10.87
N GLN A 35 2.51 -27.23 11.55
CA GLN A 35 1.18 -27.49 12.11
C GLN A 35 0.15 -27.87 11.02
N HIS A 36 0.37 -27.44 9.77
CA HIS A 36 -0.48 -27.74 8.62
C HIS A 36 0.10 -28.85 7.72
N GLY A 37 1.08 -29.60 8.26
CA GLY A 37 1.67 -30.77 7.58
C GLY A 37 2.58 -30.43 6.40
N VAL A 38 3.12 -29.22 6.31
CA VAL A 38 4.15 -28.82 5.36
C VAL A 38 5.45 -28.54 6.12
N LYS A 39 6.54 -29.23 5.76
CA LYS A 39 7.81 -29.14 6.48
C LYS A 39 8.84 -28.33 5.68
N TYR A 40 9.35 -27.30 6.32
CA TYR A 40 10.42 -26.46 5.84
C TYR A 40 11.52 -26.30 6.89
N ASN A 41 12.73 -25.93 6.46
CA ASN A 41 13.71 -25.27 7.32
C ASN A 41 13.72 -23.77 6.99
N PRO A 42 14.11 -22.89 7.93
CA PRO A 42 13.99 -21.44 7.76
C PRO A 42 14.72 -20.89 6.53
N ALA A 43 15.96 -21.31 6.29
CA ALA A 43 16.73 -20.86 5.13
C ALA A 43 16.13 -21.33 3.80
N GLY A 44 15.62 -22.58 3.77
CA GLY A 44 14.96 -23.15 2.61
C GLY A 44 13.64 -22.46 2.28
N LEU A 45 12.83 -22.17 3.29
CA LEU A 45 11.56 -21.46 3.12
C LEU A 45 11.80 -20.04 2.59
N ARG A 46 12.70 -19.27 3.23
CA ARG A 46 13.10 -17.93 2.78
C ARG A 46 13.60 -17.94 1.33
N SER A 47 14.47 -18.89 1.00
CA SER A 47 15.01 -19.01 -0.37
C SER A 47 13.92 -19.35 -1.38
N ARG A 48 12.95 -20.21 -1.00
CA ARG A 48 11.81 -20.57 -1.85
C ARG A 48 10.88 -19.35 -2.05
N TYR A 49 10.55 -18.62 -1.00
CA TYR A 49 9.77 -17.38 -1.06
C TYR A 49 10.40 -16.38 -2.04
N LYS A 50 11.67 -16.01 -1.83
CA LYS A 50 12.40 -15.08 -2.71
C LYS A 50 12.45 -15.57 -4.16
N ARG A 51 12.55 -16.86 -4.39
CA ARG A 51 12.51 -17.44 -5.74
C ARG A 51 11.12 -17.31 -6.37
N GLN A 52 10.03 -17.50 -5.62
CA GLN A 52 8.68 -17.34 -6.15
C GLN A 52 8.36 -15.86 -6.44
N ILE A 53 8.80 -14.92 -5.60
CA ILE A 53 8.72 -13.48 -5.89
C ILE A 53 9.38 -13.18 -7.24
N ARG A 54 10.64 -13.55 -7.43
CA ARG A 54 11.35 -13.31 -8.70
C ARG A 54 10.65 -13.95 -9.91
N ARG A 55 10.03 -15.12 -9.74
CA ARG A 55 9.27 -15.76 -10.84
C ARG A 55 8.00 -14.98 -11.17
N ALA A 56 7.29 -14.50 -10.16
CA ALA A 56 6.11 -13.66 -10.33
C ALA A 56 6.48 -12.35 -11.06
N GLU A 57 7.53 -11.66 -10.61
CA GLU A 57 8.05 -10.44 -11.27
C GLU A 57 8.42 -10.69 -12.75
N GLN A 58 9.15 -11.78 -13.04
CA GLN A 58 9.52 -12.16 -14.42
C GLN A 58 8.28 -12.47 -15.29
N ALA A 59 7.27 -13.08 -14.72
CA ALA A 59 5.99 -13.33 -15.41
C ALA A 59 5.26 -12.02 -15.72
N MET A 60 5.31 -11.06 -14.79
CA MET A 60 4.70 -9.74 -14.95
C MET A 60 5.43 -8.85 -15.96
N ALA A 61 6.74 -8.96 -16.14
CA ALA A 61 7.53 -8.17 -17.09
C ALA A 61 7.04 -8.27 -18.57
N LYS A 62 6.20 -9.26 -18.88
CA LYS A 62 5.58 -9.45 -20.21
C LYS A 62 4.15 -8.90 -20.30
N LYS A 63 3.63 -8.29 -19.23
CA LYS A 63 2.25 -7.80 -19.17
C LYS A 63 2.11 -6.36 -19.69
N ARG A 64 0.86 -5.91 -19.79
CA ARG A 64 0.39 -4.66 -20.38
C ARG A 64 0.94 -3.40 -19.70
N PHE A 65 1.18 -3.48 -18.38
CA PHE A 65 1.50 -2.31 -17.57
C PHE A 65 3.02 -2.07 -17.53
N LYS A 66 3.42 -0.80 -17.45
CA LYS A 66 4.82 -0.40 -17.31
C LYS A 66 5.39 -0.75 -15.93
N PHE A 67 4.54 -0.68 -14.91
CA PHE A 67 4.84 -1.01 -13.52
C PHE A 67 3.83 -2.04 -13.01
N PRO A 68 3.97 -3.31 -13.43
CA PRO A 68 3.02 -4.36 -13.05
C PRO A 68 3.20 -4.76 -11.59
N GLU A 69 2.09 -5.05 -10.91
CA GLU A 69 2.08 -5.57 -9.54
C GLU A 69 1.95 -7.10 -9.53
N ILE A 70 2.71 -7.76 -8.67
CA ILE A 70 2.57 -9.20 -8.41
C ILE A 70 1.36 -9.48 -7.51
N GLN A 71 0.90 -10.75 -7.54
CA GLN A 71 -0.08 -11.23 -6.57
C GLN A 71 0.65 -12.05 -5.50
N ILE A 72 0.81 -11.47 -4.30
CA ILE A 72 1.54 -12.15 -3.23
C ILE A 72 0.87 -13.46 -2.80
N LEU A 73 -0.46 -13.57 -2.92
CA LEU A 73 -1.17 -14.80 -2.65
C LEU A 73 -0.72 -15.94 -3.56
N GLU A 74 -0.40 -15.68 -4.84
CA GLU A 74 0.14 -16.72 -5.73
C GLU A 74 1.50 -17.24 -5.22
N VAL A 75 2.31 -16.36 -4.62
CA VAL A 75 3.57 -16.74 -3.99
C VAL A 75 3.33 -17.66 -2.80
N PHE A 76 2.42 -17.28 -1.89
CA PHE A 76 2.07 -18.10 -0.73
C PHE A 76 1.41 -19.41 -1.12
N GLU A 77 0.58 -19.44 -2.17
CA GLU A 77 0.01 -20.65 -2.73
C GLU A 77 1.09 -21.67 -3.10
N GLN A 78 2.15 -21.21 -3.80
CA GLN A 78 3.29 -22.06 -4.17
C GLN A 78 4.11 -22.57 -2.97
N LEU A 79 3.98 -21.94 -1.80
CA LEU A 79 4.59 -22.39 -0.55
C LEU A 79 3.69 -23.37 0.20
N THR A 80 2.38 -23.27 0.02
CA THR A 80 1.36 -24.02 0.76
C THR A 80 0.97 -25.31 0.02
N LEU A 81 0.95 -25.28 -1.30
CA LEU A 81 0.45 -26.36 -2.16
C LEU A 81 1.29 -27.62 -2.03
N LYS A 82 0.66 -28.75 -1.71
CA LYS A 82 1.25 -30.10 -1.72
C LYS A 82 1.08 -30.75 -3.10
N LYS A 83 1.86 -31.83 -3.35
CA LYS A 83 1.97 -32.47 -4.66
C LYS A 83 0.62 -32.92 -5.25
N ASP A 84 -0.33 -33.34 -4.41
CA ASP A 84 -1.61 -33.91 -4.83
C ASP A 84 -2.81 -32.99 -4.48
N GLN A 85 -2.55 -31.69 -4.31
CA GLN A 85 -3.56 -30.69 -4.01
C GLN A 85 -3.75 -29.72 -5.17
N THR A 86 -4.95 -29.17 -5.28
CA THR A 86 -5.29 -28.03 -6.16
C THR A 86 -5.20 -26.72 -5.38
N PRO A 87 -5.11 -25.55 -6.05
CA PRO A 87 -5.19 -24.24 -5.39
C PRO A 87 -6.40 -24.09 -4.47
N SER A 88 -7.57 -24.62 -4.86
CA SER A 88 -8.79 -24.58 -4.05
C SER A 88 -8.65 -25.35 -2.73
N ASP A 89 -7.88 -26.44 -2.70
CA ASP A 89 -7.71 -27.26 -1.49
C ASP A 89 -6.84 -26.57 -0.42
N CYS A 90 -6.08 -25.54 -0.80
CA CYS A 90 -5.22 -24.81 0.10
C CYS A 90 -5.52 -23.31 0.21
N ALA A 91 -6.62 -22.84 -0.37
CA ALA A 91 -6.92 -21.41 -0.45
C ALA A 91 -6.99 -20.72 0.93
N GLU A 92 -7.69 -21.30 1.90
CA GLU A 92 -7.77 -20.77 3.26
C GLU A 92 -6.40 -20.74 3.95
N LEU A 93 -5.63 -21.83 3.83
CA LEU A 93 -4.29 -21.92 4.40
C LEU A 93 -3.33 -20.94 3.73
N THR A 94 -3.49 -20.68 2.43
CA THR A 94 -2.71 -19.69 1.68
C THR A 94 -2.92 -18.28 2.24
N VAL A 95 -4.18 -17.90 2.43
CA VAL A 95 -4.52 -16.61 3.04
C VAL A 95 -3.99 -16.52 4.47
N ALA A 96 -4.20 -17.57 5.29
CA ALA A 96 -3.72 -17.61 6.66
C ALA A 96 -2.17 -17.52 6.72
N ALA A 97 -1.46 -18.20 5.81
CA ALA A 97 0.01 -18.13 5.74
C ALA A 97 0.50 -16.73 5.37
N ALA A 98 -0.16 -16.06 4.44
CA ALA A 98 0.18 -14.69 4.05
C ALA A 98 -0.04 -13.72 5.23
N GLN A 99 -1.17 -13.81 5.92
CA GLN A 99 -1.49 -12.96 7.07
C GLN A 99 -0.56 -13.23 8.26
N GLU A 100 -0.23 -14.49 8.52
CA GLU A 100 0.70 -14.87 9.59
C GLU A 100 2.13 -14.37 9.29
N PHE A 101 2.57 -14.45 8.04
CA PHE A 101 3.83 -13.86 7.60
C PHE A 101 3.87 -12.34 7.82
N ARG A 102 2.80 -11.64 7.41
CA ARG A 102 2.69 -10.19 7.61
C ARG A 102 2.76 -9.84 9.08
N LYS A 103 2.00 -10.55 9.93
CA LYS A 103 2.01 -10.36 11.38
C LYS A 103 3.40 -10.63 11.98
N ALA A 104 4.06 -11.72 11.58
CA ALA A 104 5.37 -12.09 12.11
C ALA A 104 6.47 -11.09 11.69
N SER A 105 6.37 -10.50 10.50
CA SER A 105 7.34 -9.54 9.98
C SER A 105 7.06 -8.09 10.42
N THR A 106 5.90 -7.80 11.03
CA THR A 106 5.54 -6.45 11.47
C THR A 106 6.05 -6.20 12.89
N GLY A 107 6.99 -5.27 13.04
CA GLY A 107 7.47 -4.80 14.34
C GLY A 107 6.44 -3.89 15.02
N TYR A 108 5.88 -2.95 14.28
CA TYR A 108 4.74 -2.14 14.71
C TYR A 108 3.93 -1.63 13.50
N ILE A 109 2.66 -1.31 13.77
CA ILE A 109 1.76 -0.61 12.86
C ILE A 109 0.81 0.27 13.68
N ARG A 110 0.69 1.55 13.29
CA ARG A 110 -0.18 2.52 13.96
C ARG A 110 -0.51 3.68 13.00
N LEU A 111 -1.57 4.41 13.29
CA LEU A 111 -1.80 5.70 12.64
C LEU A 111 -0.78 6.73 13.11
N TYR A 112 -0.41 7.67 12.24
CA TYR A 112 0.24 8.89 12.73
C TYR A 112 -0.74 9.68 13.60
N ASP A 113 -0.20 10.43 14.56
CA ASP A 113 -0.98 11.21 15.51
C ASP A 113 -1.88 12.22 14.79
N GLY A 114 -3.18 12.20 15.10
CA GLY A 114 -4.17 13.11 14.52
C GLY A 114 -4.84 12.64 13.22
N VAL A 115 -4.48 11.46 12.66
CA VAL A 115 -5.07 10.96 11.41
C VAL A 115 -6.58 10.81 11.49
N THR A 116 -7.11 10.22 12.56
CA THR A 116 -8.56 10.04 12.72
C THR A 116 -9.27 11.39 12.76
N ASP A 117 -8.73 12.35 13.50
CA ASP A 117 -9.30 13.70 13.61
C ASP A 117 -9.27 14.44 12.26
N MET A 118 -8.19 14.32 11.50
CA MET A 118 -8.09 14.88 10.15
C MET A 118 -9.13 14.27 9.21
N LEU A 119 -9.24 12.95 9.17
CA LEU A 119 -10.21 12.26 8.29
C LEU A 119 -11.64 12.70 8.62
N GLU A 120 -11.96 12.84 9.90
CA GLU A 120 -13.26 13.34 10.35
C GLU A 120 -13.50 14.79 9.91
N GLN A 121 -12.53 15.69 10.13
CA GLN A 121 -12.63 17.10 9.73
C GLN A 121 -12.81 17.24 8.21
N LEU A 122 -12.06 16.50 7.41
CA LEU A 122 -12.19 16.50 5.96
C LEU A 122 -13.59 16.03 5.52
N LYS A 123 -14.14 14.97 6.15
CA LYS A 123 -15.51 14.53 5.88
C LYS A 123 -16.55 15.58 6.27
N GLN A 124 -16.41 16.23 7.43
CA GLN A 124 -17.30 17.31 7.88
C GLN A 124 -17.24 18.52 6.94
N ALA A 125 -16.08 18.80 6.33
CA ALA A 125 -15.91 19.80 5.29
C ALA A 125 -16.44 19.35 3.90
N GLY A 126 -17.13 18.19 3.83
CA GLY A 126 -17.77 17.68 2.62
C GLY A 126 -16.79 17.06 1.60
N LYS A 127 -15.53 16.79 2.00
CA LYS A 127 -14.54 16.17 1.12
C LYS A 127 -14.82 14.68 0.96
N LYS A 128 -14.54 14.15 -0.23
CA LYS A 128 -14.57 12.71 -0.52
C LYS A 128 -13.17 12.15 -0.39
N LEU A 129 -13.02 11.12 0.41
CA LEU A 129 -11.71 10.53 0.73
C LEU A 129 -11.52 9.21 0.00
N TYR A 130 -10.33 9.00 -0.52
CA TYR A 130 -9.94 7.80 -1.28
C TYR A 130 -8.55 7.35 -0.86
N VAL A 131 -8.27 6.08 -1.09
CA VAL A 131 -6.92 5.50 -0.96
C VAL A 131 -6.43 5.03 -2.31
N LEU A 132 -5.16 5.31 -2.62
CA LEU A 132 -4.42 4.75 -3.75
C LEU A 132 -3.02 4.34 -3.27
N SER A 133 -2.82 3.05 -3.01
CA SER A 133 -1.57 2.56 -2.39
C SER A 133 -0.96 1.38 -3.13
N ASN A 134 0.38 1.38 -3.23
CA ASN A 134 1.17 0.23 -3.67
C ASN A 134 1.21 -0.80 -2.56
N ALA A 135 0.25 -1.73 -2.57
CA ALA A 135 0.03 -2.63 -1.46
C ALA A 135 -0.72 -3.91 -1.86
N GLN A 136 -0.51 -4.95 -1.06
CA GLN A 136 -1.17 -6.25 -1.21
C GLN A 136 -2.43 -6.31 -0.35
N ARG A 137 -3.60 -6.52 -0.95
CA ARG A 137 -4.90 -6.55 -0.24
C ARG A 137 -4.92 -7.48 0.95
N VAL A 138 -4.32 -8.67 0.82
CA VAL A 138 -4.31 -9.67 1.89
C VAL A 138 -3.63 -9.18 3.19
N PHE A 139 -2.72 -8.21 3.09
CA PHE A 139 -2.06 -7.55 4.21
C PHE A 139 -2.80 -6.28 4.63
N THR A 140 -3.00 -5.41 3.67
CA THR A 140 -3.41 -4.02 3.91
C THR A 140 -4.86 -3.86 4.34
N PHE A 141 -5.77 -4.66 3.77
CA PHE A 141 -7.19 -4.50 4.09
C PHE A 141 -7.51 -4.85 5.56
N PRO A 142 -7.01 -5.96 6.13
CA PRO A 142 -7.12 -6.23 7.57
C PRO A 142 -6.47 -5.16 8.46
N GLU A 143 -5.34 -4.56 8.01
CA GLU A 143 -4.66 -3.49 8.75
C GLU A 143 -5.51 -2.21 8.81
N VAL A 144 -6.05 -1.77 7.67
CA VAL A 144 -6.96 -0.61 7.58
C VAL A 144 -8.21 -0.81 8.46
N GLN A 145 -8.76 -2.03 8.49
CA GLN A 145 -9.89 -2.38 9.33
C GLN A 145 -9.52 -2.35 10.82
N SER A 146 -8.39 -2.94 11.19
CA SER A 146 -7.93 -2.98 12.60
C SER A 146 -7.60 -1.60 13.15
N LEU A 147 -7.13 -0.68 12.27
CA LEU A 147 -6.87 0.72 12.60
C LEU A 147 -8.15 1.59 12.62
N GLY A 148 -9.30 1.03 12.23
CA GLY A 148 -10.61 1.68 12.30
C GLY A 148 -10.83 2.79 11.28
N ILE A 149 -10.05 2.85 10.20
CA ILE A 149 -10.14 3.94 9.22
C ILE A 149 -10.85 3.55 7.91
N GLU A 150 -11.24 2.29 7.72
CA GLU A 150 -11.93 1.83 6.50
C GLU A 150 -13.15 2.69 6.15
N GLY A 151 -14.00 2.98 7.13
CA GLY A 151 -15.27 3.69 6.95
C GLY A 151 -15.16 5.17 6.57
N TYR A 152 -13.95 5.72 6.53
CA TYR A 152 -13.73 7.09 6.07
C TYR A 152 -13.66 7.19 4.54
N PHE A 153 -13.24 6.15 3.86
CA PHE A 153 -12.95 6.18 2.43
C PHE A 153 -14.13 5.73 1.58
N LYS A 154 -14.34 6.43 0.47
CA LYS A 154 -15.30 6.02 -0.57
C LYS A 154 -14.81 4.83 -1.37
N ASP A 155 -13.48 4.74 -1.53
CA ASP A 155 -12.81 3.65 -2.25
C ASP A 155 -11.39 3.47 -1.73
N ILE A 156 -10.97 2.21 -1.63
CA ILE A 156 -9.61 1.80 -1.26
C ILE A 156 -9.05 0.99 -2.43
N SER A 157 -8.25 1.66 -3.26
CA SER A 157 -7.57 1.07 -4.41
C SER A 157 -6.17 0.62 -4.03
N LEU A 158 -5.93 -0.67 -4.13
CA LEU A 158 -4.64 -1.30 -3.86
C LEU A 158 -4.06 -1.86 -5.17
N SER A 159 -2.75 -1.72 -5.37
CA SER A 159 -2.07 -2.14 -6.59
C SER A 159 -2.30 -3.62 -6.92
N SER A 160 -2.34 -4.48 -5.90
CA SER A 160 -2.62 -5.90 -6.08
C SER A 160 -4.01 -6.20 -6.67
N ASP A 161 -5.02 -5.34 -6.45
CA ASP A 161 -6.35 -5.54 -7.03
C ASP A 161 -6.41 -5.21 -8.52
N PHE A 162 -5.57 -4.26 -8.93
CA PHE A 162 -5.54 -3.78 -10.31
C PHE A 162 -4.49 -4.49 -11.16
N GLY A 163 -3.40 -4.96 -10.54
CA GLY A 163 -2.28 -5.61 -11.21
C GLY A 163 -1.25 -4.63 -11.79
N ALA A 164 -1.32 -3.36 -11.40
CA ALA A 164 -0.29 -2.34 -11.64
C ALA A 164 -0.13 -1.45 -10.41
N MET A 165 1.07 -0.92 -10.23
CA MET A 165 1.42 -0.04 -9.11
C MET A 165 1.76 1.38 -9.59
N LYS A 166 1.66 2.37 -8.71
CA LYS A 166 2.27 3.69 -8.93
C LYS A 166 3.78 3.49 -9.20
N PRO A 167 4.38 4.19 -10.14
CA PRO A 167 3.91 5.37 -10.86
C PRO A 167 3.17 5.09 -12.20
N ASP A 168 2.57 3.91 -12.42
CA ASP A 168 1.80 3.67 -13.64
C ASP A 168 0.53 4.55 -13.68
N ALA A 169 0.43 5.39 -14.71
CA ALA A 169 -0.73 6.27 -14.89
C ALA A 169 -2.06 5.51 -14.98
N ALA A 170 -2.04 4.26 -15.47
CA ALA A 170 -3.24 3.43 -15.57
C ALA A 170 -3.85 3.10 -14.20
N PHE A 171 -3.03 2.99 -13.15
CA PHE A 171 -3.51 2.74 -11.80
C PHE A 171 -4.23 3.97 -11.23
N TYR A 172 -3.71 5.18 -11.49
CA TYR A 172 -4.41 6.43 -11.18
C TYR A 172 -5.71 6.57 -11.95
N GLN A 173 -5.64 6.39 -13.28
CA GLN A 173 -6.79 6.56 -14.16
C GLN A 173 -7.95 5.63 -13.78
N GLN A 174 -7.64 4.39 -13.39
CA GLN A 174 -8.65 3.43 -12.91
C GLN A 174 -9.41 3.96 -11.68
N LEU A 175 -8.73 4.57 -10.69
CA LEU A 175 -9.40 5.18 -9.54
C LEU A 175 -10.27 6.37 -9.95
N LEU A 176 -9.72 7.25 -10.81
CA LEU A 176 -10.41 8.46 -11.28
C LEU A 176 -11.69 8.10 -12.05
N ASP A 177 -11.60 7.17 -13.01
CA ASP A 177 -12.73 6.76 -13.86
C ASP A 177 -13.82 6.05 -13.05
N ARG A 178 -13.43 5.09 -12.20
CA ARG A 178 -14.37 4.31 -11.38
C ARG A 178 -15.20 5.16 -10.45
N ASN A 179 -14.60 6.23 -9.92
CA ASN A 179 -15.24 7.11 -8.94
C ASN A 179 -15.71 8.46 -9.52
N HIS A 180 -15.59 8.65 -10.85
CA HIS A 180 -15.93 9.91 -11.53
C HIS A 180 -15.24 11.13 -10.89
N ILE A 181 -13.94 10.98 -10.57
CA ILE A 181 -13.14 12.02 -9.92
C ILE A 181 -12.63 13.01 -10.97
N ASN A 182 -12.89 14.30 -10.74
CA ASN A 182 -12.28 15.37 -11.54
C ASN A 182 -10.86 15.64 -11.01
N PRO A 183 -9.79 15.35 -11.76
CA PRO A 183 -8.42 15.52 -11.28
C PRO A 183 -8.07 16.97 -10.92
N ASN A 184 -8.59 17.96 -11.67
CA ASN A 184 -8.35 19.39 -11.40
C ASN A 184 -8.98 19.89 -10.09
N ARG A 185 -9.81 19.08 -9.45
CA ARG A 185 -10.44 19.35 -8.14
C ARG A 185 -10.05 18.30 -7.10
N SER A 186 -8.89 17.71 -7.28
CA SER A 186 -8.43 16.59 -6.46
C SER A 186 -6.96 16.71 -6.14
N ILE A 187 -6.58 16.24 -4.96
CA ILE A 187 -5.19 16.24 -4.51
C ILE A 187 -4.77 14.84 -4.11
N MET A 188 -3.57 14.43 -4.55
CA MET A 188 -2.87 13.24 -4.06
C MET A 188 -1.94 13.63 -2.93
N VAL A 189 -2.05 12.94 -1.80
CA VAL A 189 -1.22 13.11 -0.60
C VAL A 189 -0.38 11.86 -0.41
N GLY A 190 0.93 11.97 -0.39
CA GLY A 190 1.80 10.82 -0.24
C GLY A 190 3.25 11.18 0.06
N ASN A 191 4.08 10.16 0.32
CA ASN A 191 5.45 10.28 0.81
C ASN A 191 6.52 9.87 -0.20
N ASP A 192 6.13 9.57 -1.44
CA ASP A 192 7.05 9.18 -2.53
C ASP A 192 6.98 10.20 -3.66
N ALA A 193 8.09 10.90 -3.93
CA ALA A 193 8.16 11.95 -4.94
C ALA A 193 7.87 11.45 -6.37
N VAL A 194 8.19 10.19 -6.68
CA VAL A 194 7.94 9.59 -7.99
C VAL A 194 6.54 9.03 -8.07
N CYS A 195 6.17 8.22 -7.08
CA CYS A 195 4.89 7.51 -7.07
C CYS A 195 3.71 8.43 -6.76
N ASP A 196 3.85 9.38 -5.83
CA ASP A 196 2.71 10.19 -5.35
C ASP A 196 2.70 11.62 -5.89
N VAL A 197 3.84 12.13 -6.36
CA VAL A 197 3.91 13.49 -6.90
C VAL A 197 4.00 13.47 -8.42
N LEU A 198 5.08 12.96 -8.99
CA LEU A 198 5.28 13.02 -10.44
C LEU A 198 4.20 12.28 -11.21
N ALA A 199 3.82 11.09 -10.76
CA ALA A 199 2.79 10.28 -11.41
C ALA A 199 1.39 10.90 -11.30
N ALA A 200 1.04 11.44 -10.12
CA ALA A 200 -0.24 12.12 -9.93
C ALA A 200 -0.39 13.36 -10.82
N LYS A 201 0.67 14.16 -10.95
CA LYS A 201 0.68 15.32 -11.88
C LYS A 201 0.49 14.92 -13.33
N GLN A 202 1.00 13.76 -13.76
CA GLN A 202 0.79 13.29 -15.15
C GLN A 202 -0.68 13.04 -15.48
N VAL A 203 -1.52 12.76 -14.49
CA VAL A 203 -2.97 12.57 -14.66
C VAL A 203 -3.78 13.80 -14.25
N GLY A 204 -3.11 14.94 -13.99
CA GLY A 204 -3.74 16.24 -13.73
C GLY A 204 -4.16 16.49 -12.29
N LEU A 205 -3.70 15.66 -11.34
CA LEU A 205 -3.95 15.87 -9.91
C LEU A 205 -3.06 16.97 -9.34
N HIS A 206 -3.56 17.70 -8.35
CA HIS A 206 -2.72 18.43 -7.41
C HIS A 206 -2.02 17.45 -6.47
N THR A 207 -0.94 17.91 -5.80
CA THR A 207 -0.10 17.02 -5.01
C THR A 207 0.34 17.65 -3.69
N CYS A 208 0.34 16.85 -2.65
CA CYS A 208 0.94 17.16 -1.36
C CYS A 208 1.98 16.07 -1.04
N TYR A 209 3.25 16.46 -0.99
CA TYR A 209 4.33 15.60 -0.56
C TYR A 209 4.54 15.73 0.95
N VAL A 210 4.66 14.60 1.63
CA VAL A 210 4.92 14.54 3.08
C VAL A 210 6.13 13.65 3.33
N HIS A 211 7.24 14.24 3.77
CA HIS A 211 8.40 13.43 4.11
C HIS A 211 8.15 12.61 5.38
N SER A 212 8.47 11.32 5.33
CA SER A 212 8.32 10.39 6.46
C SER A 212 9.56 9.50 6.62
N ASN A 213 9.60 8.75 7.72
CA ASN A 213 10.68 7.80 8.04
C ASN A 213 10.84 6.66 7.01
N ILE A 214 9.85 6.44 6.16
CA ILE A 214 9.88 5.41 5.09
C ILE A 214 9.79 6.01 3.69
N SER A 215 9.93 7.33 3.54
CA SER A 215 10.10 7.96 2.23
C SER A 215 11.34 7.43 1.52
N PRO A 216 11.31 7.30 0.18
CA PRO A 216 12.49 6.87 -0.58
C PRO A 216 13.72 7.73 -0.27
N VAL A 217 14.87 7.09 -0.04
CA VAL A 217 16.13 7.79 0.31
C VAL A 217 16.52 8.79 -0.78
N ASP A 218 16.27 8.45 -2.04
CA ASP A 218 16.57 9.31 -3.20
C ASP A 218 15.73 10.60 -3.23
N ASP A 219 14.63 10.68 -2.48
CA ASP A 219 13.79 11.88 -2.43
C ASP A 219 14.47 13.03 -1.68
N ALA A 220 15.41 12.76 -0.78
CA ALA A 220 16.16 13.78 -0.05
C ALA A 220 16.98 14.70 -0.98
N ASP A 221 17.44 14.19 -2.12
CA ASP A 221 18.24 14.91 -3.10
C ASP A 221 17.42 15.40 -4.31
N ARG A 222 16.09 15.19 -4.31
CA ARG A 222 15.20 15.56 -5.43
C ARG A 222 14.66 16.98 -5.28
N ASP A 223 14.56 17.68 -6.40
CA ASP A 223 13.75 18.91 -6.51
C ASP A 223 12.27 18.50 -6.66
N ILE A 224 11.58 18.31 -5.52
CA ILE A 224 10.21 17.83 -5.46
C ILE A 224 9.27 18.94 -5.92
N LYS A 225 8.53 18.70 -7.00
CA LYS A 225 7.60 19.65 -7.62
C LYS A 225 6.15 19.46 -7.14
N ALA A 226 5.94 19.21 -5.86
CA ALA A 226 4.60 19.16 -5.29
C ALA A 226 4.00 20.57 -5.12
N ASP A 227 2.68 20.67 -5.07
CA ASP A 227 1.98 21.94 -4.83
C ASP A 227 2.05 22.31 -3.34
N ILE A 228 2.07 21.31 -2.47
CA ILE A 228 2.31 21.42 -1.03
C ILE A 228 3.49 20.50 -0.70
N ILE A 229 4.44 21.00 0.09
CA ILE A 229 5.59 20.21 0.58
C ILE A 229 5.65 20.30 2.09
N MET A 230 5.75 19.15 2.75
CA MET A 230 5.91 19.01 4.19
C MET A 230 7.17 18.20 4.47
N ASP A 231 8.10 18.75 5.23
CA ASP A 231 9.40 18.14 5.55
C ASP A 231 9.30 17.04 6.62
N GLU A 232 8.12 16.90 7.25
CA GLU A 232 7.83 15.86 8.23
C GLU A 232 6.32 15.57 8.27
N VAL A 233 5.94 14.44 8.88
CA VAL A 233 4.53 14.09 9.08
C VAL A 233 3.96 14.93 10.23
N ASN A 234 3.22 15.96 9.88
CA ASN A 234 2.44 16.79 10.78
C ASN A 234 0.97 16.80 10.32
N VAL A 235 0.18 15.87 10.84
CA VAL A 235 -1.18 15.63 10.37
C VAL A 235 -2.13 16.80 10.58
N PRO A 236 -2.11 17.52 11.73
CA PRO A 236 -2.91 18.76 11.90
C PRO A 236 -2.57 19.82 10.85
N GLU A 237 -1.29 20.03 10.55
CA GLU A 237 -0.85 20.99 9.53
C GLU A 237 -1.24 20.52 8.12
N MET A 238 -1.13 19.23 7.83
CA MET A 238 -1.60 18.62 6.57
C MET A 238 -3.08 18.92 6.36
N CYS A 239 -3.91 18.70 7.38
CA CYS A 239 -5.35 19.00 7.34
C CYS A 239 -5.61 20.48 7.03
N ARG A 240 -4.93 21.38 7.74
CA ARG A 240 -5.04 22.82 7.54
C ARG A 240 -4.67 23.23 6.11
N LEU A 241 -3.54 22.80 5.60
CA LEU A 241 -3.07 23.12 4.26
C LEU A 241 -4.01 22.61 3.15
N ILE A 242 -4.53 21.39 3.29
CA ILE A 242 -5.49 20.82 2.34
C ILE A 242 -6.80 21.62 2.34
N LEU A 243 -7.27 22.09 3.50
CA LEU A 243 -8.50 22.87 3.62
C LEU A 243 -8.31 24.32 3.16
N GLU A 244 -7.18 24.97 3.47
CA GLU A 244 -6.92 26.37 3.09
C GLU A 244 -6.59 26.55 1.61
N ASP A 245 -5.84 25.63 1.01
CA ASP A 245 -5.58 25.68 -0.45
C ASP A 245 -6.86 25.38 -1.26
N ALA A 246 -7.89 24.89 -0.56
CA ALA A 246 -9.23 24.76 -1.10
C ALA A 246 -9.93 26.13 -1.34
N ASP A 247 -9.43 27.23 -0.79
CA ASP A 247 -10.04 28.57 -0.91
C ASP A 247 -9.32 29.45 -1.97
N ARG A 248 -8.25 28.94 -2.61
CA ARG A 248 -7.56 29.59 -3.73
C ARG A 248 -8.00 28.96 -5.06
#